data_c8a2430885fc1186d53632be58088915
#
_entry.id   c8a2430885fc1186d53632be58088915
#
_cell.length_a   1.000
_cell.length_b   1.000
_cell.length_c   1.000
_cell.angle_alpha   90.00
_cell.angle_beta   90.00
_cell.angle_gamma   90.00
#
_symmetry.space_group_name_H-M   'P 1'
#
loop_
_entity.id
_entity.type
_entity.pdbx_description
1 polymer ?
#
loop_
_entity_poly.entity_id
_entity_poly.type
_entity_poly.pdbx_seq_one_letter_code
_entity_poly.pdbx_strand_id
1 'polypeptide(L)'
;MHTNSSRRKFISTTVKGTMAAGAMGMVPGALLANDSIQPTPFVQTPLPYAYNALEPYVDAMTMEIHHTKHAAAYTKNLNDAALAEFKGENLSLELVLGNISKYSAKLRNNGGGHYNHELF
;
A
#
# COMPACT_ATOMS: atom_id res chain seq x y z
N MET A 1 -30.99 5.48 26.41
CA MET A 1 -30.97 6.29 25.18
C MET A 1 -29.50 6.51 24.75
N HIS A 2 -29.01 5.75 23.79
CA HIS A 2 -27.65 5.95 23.21
C HIS A 2 -27.74 6.93 22.04
N THR A 3 -27.18 8.12 22.23
CA THR A 3 -27.06 9.11 21.12
C THR A 3 -25.87 8.77 20.24
N ASN A 4 -26.12 8.25 19.03
CA ASN A 4 -25.13 8.06 18.01
C ASN A 4 -24.63 9.43 17.51
N SER A 5 -23.45 9.83 17.96
CA SER A 5 -22.76 11.01 17.44
C SER A 5 -22.10 10.65 16.09
N SER A 6 -22.68 11.15 15.01
CA SER A 6 -22.16 10.94 13.65
C SER A 6 -20.85 11.68 13.47
N ARG A 7 -19.84 11.02 12.82
CA ARG A 7 -18.53 11.61 12.47
C ARG A 7 -18.64 12.95 11.71
N ARG A 8 -19.74 13.18 11.00
CA ARG A 8 -20.04 14.44 10.32
C ARG A 8 -20.31 15.60 11.28
N LYS A 9 -20.83 15.34 12.50
CA LYS A 9 -21.15 16.38 13.49
C LYS A 9 -19.90 16.89 14.20
N PHE A 10 -18.84 16.07 14.30
CA PHE A 10 -17.57 16.45 14.92
C PHE A 10 -16.83 17.52 14.09
N ILE A 11 -16.87 17.39 12.76
CA ILE A 11 -16.17 18.31 11.85
C ILE A 11 -16.86 19.68 11.77
N SER A 12 -18.19 19.76 11.93
CA SER A 12 -18.94 21.02 11.82
C SER A 12 -18.88 21.91 13.08
N THR A 13 -18.45 21.37 14.21
CA THR A 13 -18.41 22.11 15.48
C THR A 13 -17.09 22.85 15.71
N THR A 14 -16.05 22.51 14.95
CA THR A 14 -14.70 23.12 15.11
C THR A 14 -14.50 24.42 14.30
N VAL A 15 -15.47 24.82 13.46
CA VAL A 15 -15.34 25.98 12.56
C VAL A 15 -16.07 27.24 13.07
N LYS A 16 -16.74 27.20 14.21
CA LYS A 16 -17.44 28.38 14.74
C LYS A 16 -16.90 28.81 16.12
N GLY A 17 -15.91 29.66 16.10
CA GLY A 17 -15.44 30.41 17.28
C GLY A 17 -13.96 30.76 17.18
N THR A 18 -13.60 31.89 16.69
CA THR A 18 -13.27 33.15 17.37
C THR A 18 -12.59 34.09 16.38
N MET A 19 -13.21 35.17 16.03
CA MET A 19 -12.58 36.40 15.53
C MET A 19 -12.13 37.18 16.76
N ALA A 20 -10.83 37.37 16.95
CA ALA A 20 -10.28 38.45 17.72
C ALA A 20 -8.99 38.97 17.04
N ALA A 21 -8.99 40.25 16.79
CA ALA A 21 -7.94 40.98 16.11
C ALA A 21 -6.63 41.04 16.93
N GLY A 22 -5.50 40.86 16.25
CA GLY A 22 -4.16 41.08 16.78
C GLY A 22 -3.16 41.04 15.65
N ALA A 23 -2.79 42.23 15.13
CA ALA A 23 -1.74 42.34 14.14
C ALA A 23 -0.38 42.11 14.80
N MET A 24 0.38 41.13 14.26
CA MET A 24 1.85 41.20 14.19
C MET A 24 2.39 40.04 13.39
N GLY A 25 3.30 40.35 12.47
CA GLY A 25 3.88 39.54 11.43
C GLY A 25 4.21 38.11 11.82
N MET A 26 3.54 37.20 11.16
CA MET A 26 3.95 35.79 11.10
C MET A 26 4.20 35.45 9.65
N VAL A 27 5.47 35.22 9.35
CA VAL A 27 5.89 34.45 8.18
C VAL A 27 5.01 33.14 8.15
N PRO A 28 4.28 32.84 7.08
CA PRO A 28 3.66 31.57 6.97
C PRO A 28 4.79 30.55 6.79
N GLY A 29 5.16 29.90 7.88
CA GLY A 29 5.90 28.68 7.81
C GLY A 29 5.01 27.72 7.02
N ALA A 30 5.33 27.54 5.74
CA ALA A 30 4.80 26.45 4.97
C ALA A 30 5.14 25.18 5.76
N LEU A 31 4.15 24.59 6.43
CA LEU A 31 4.15 23.19 6.77
C LEU A 31 4.23 22.46 5.42
N LEU A 32 5.45 22.28 4.94
CA LEU A 32 5.71 21.24 3.97
C LEU A 32 5.27 19.97 4.67
N ALA A 33 4.05 19.53 4.40
CA ALA A 33 3.67 18.15 4.59
C ALA A 33 4.73 17.39 3.81
N ASN A 34 5.70 16.86 4.54
CA ASN A 34 6.65 15.93 3.98
C ASN A 34 5.82 14.67 3.74
N ASP A 35 5.18 14.64 2.58
CA ASP A 35 4.64 13.41 2.00
C ASP A 35 5.88 12.57 1.70
N SER A 36 6.42 11.97 2.77
CA SER A 36 7.42 10.93 2.62
C SER A 36 6.69 9.79 1.93
N ILE A 37 6.77 9.79 0.60
CA ILE A 37 6.44 8.63 -0.21
C ILE A 37 7.32 7.53 0.34
N GLN A 38 6.74 6.69 1.20
CA GLN A 38 7.45 5.52 1.70
C GLN A 38 7.70 4.63 0.48
N PRO A 39 8.96 4.34 0.14
CA PRO A 39 9.25 3.49 -0.99
C PRO A 39 8.55 2.14 -0.76
N THR A 40 7.76 1.71 -1.73
CA THR A 40 7.23 0.35 -1.72
C THR A 40 8.40 -0.59 -2.01
N PRO A 41 8.80 -1.46 -1.08
CA PRO A 41 10.02 -2.25 -1.24
C PRO A 41 9.92 -3.30 -2.35
N PHE A 42 8.68 -3.65 -2.75
CA PHE A 42 8.42 -4.71 -3.75
C PHE A 42 7.59 -4.18 -4.90
N VAL A 43 8.00 -4.51 -6.12
CA VAL A 43 7.34 -4.10 -7.36
C VAL A 43 7.04 -5.34 -8.18
N GLN A 44 5.82 -5.43 -8.71
CA GLN A 44 5.46 -6.49 -9.65
C GLN A 44 6.15 -6.24 -10.98
N THR A 45 6.86 -7.24 -11.48
CA THR A 45 7.50 -7.19 -12.80
C THR A 45 6.45 -7.28 -13.90
N PRO A 46 6.51 -6.40 -14.92
CA PRO A 46 5.67 -6.56 -16.10
C PRO A 46 5.92 -7.90 -16.81
N LEU A 47 4.87 -8.50 -17.36
CA LEU A 47 5.04 -9.71 -18.16
C LEU A 47 5.91 -9.43 -19.39
N PRO A 48 6.87 -10.32 -19.71
CA PRO A 48 7.72 -10.18 -20.89
C PRO A 48 7.01 -10.57 -22.20
N TYR A 49 5.72 -10.92 -22.14
CA TYR A 49 4.90 -11.35 -23.26
C TYR A 49 3.49 -10.76 -23.16
N ALA A 50 2.76 -10.74 -24.28
CA ALA A 50 1.40 -10.26 -24.35
C ALA A 50 0.41 -11.24 -23.69
N TYR A 51 -0.72 -10.74 -23.19
CA TYR A 51 -1.72 -11.58 -22.52
C TYR A 51 -2.27 -12.72 -23.38
N ASN A 52 -2.28 -12.57 -24.71
CA ASN A 52 -2.73 -13.60 -25.65
C ASN A 52 -1.63 -14.60 -26.07
N ALA A 53 -0.43 -14.46 -25.54
CA ALA A 53 0.71 -15.30 -25.97
C ALA A 53 0.54 -16.79 -25.60
N LEU A 54 -0.32 -17.12 -24.66
CA LEU A 54 -0.56 -18.48 -24.21
C LEU A 54 -1.79 -19.13 -24.84
N GLU A 55 -2.48 -18.44 -25.74
CA GLU A 55 -3.61 -19.02 -26.46
C GLU A 55 -3.16 -20.18 -27.37
N PRO A 56 -3.96 -21.18 -27.55
CA PRO A 56 -5.33 -21.38 -27.06
C PRO A 56 -5.44 -22.02 -25.66
N TYR A 57 -4.33 -22.22 -24.95
CA TYR A 57 -4.30 -22.95 -23.68
C TYR A 57 -4.78 -22.08 -22.50
N VAL A 58 -4.44 -20.82 -22.50
CA VAL A 58 -4.90 -19.81 -21.55
C VAL A 58 -5.33 -18.57 -22.35
N ASP A 59 -6.57 -18.13 -22.19
CA ASP A 59 -7.11 -16.98 -22.90
C ASP A 59 -6.56 -15.66 -22.35
N ALA A 60 -6.55 -14.62 -23.22
CA ALA A 60 -6.02 -13.31 -22.90
C ALA A 60 -6.70 -12.67 -21.69
N MET A 61 -8.00 -12.83 -21.52
CA MET A 61 -8.75 -12.26 -20.40
C MET A 61 -8.32 -12.90 -19.07
N THR A 62 -8.17 -14.22 -19.05
CA THR A 62 -7.68 -14.95 -17.87
C THR A 62 -6.27 -14.45 -17.49
N MET A 63 -5.37 -14.28 -18.46
CA MET A 63 -4.04 -13.76 -18.21
C MET A 63 -4.05 -12.34 -17.68
N GLU A 64 -4.85 -11.47 -18.26
CA GLU A 64 -4.99 -10.08 -17.82
C GLU A 64 -5.50 -10.00 -16.38
N ILE A 65 -6.57 -10.72 -16.06
CA ILE A 65 -7.14 -10.75 -14.71
C ILE A 65 -6.14 -11.34 -13.70
N HIS A 66 -5.47 -12.44 -14.07
CA HIS A 66 -4.47 -13.06 -13.22
C HIS A 66 -3.34 -12.08 -12.89
N HIS A 67 -2.78 -11.40 -13.89
CA HIS A 67 -1.68 -10.46 -13.69
C HIS A 67 -2.13 -9.18 -12.99
N THR A 68 -3.19 -8.52 -13.47
CA THR A 68 -3.58 -7.18 -12.99
C THR A 68 -4.35 -7.19 -11.67
N LYS A 69 -5.00 -8.30 -11.31
CA LYS A 69 -5.79 -8.41 -10.09
C LYS A 69 -5.16 -9.37 -9.09
N HIS A 70 -4.92 -10.61 -9.50
CA HIS A 70 -4.49 -11.66 -8.59
C HIS A 70 -3.03 -11.47 -8.16
N ALA A 71 -2.08 -11.42 -9.08
CA ALA A 71 -0.67 -11.19 -8.79
C ALA A 71 -0.42 -9.81 -8.15
N ALA A 72 -1.06 -8.76 -8.66
CA ALA A 72 -0.96 -7.42 -8.10
C ALA A 72 -1.44 -7.35 -6.65
N ALA A 73 -2.45 -8.13 -6.25
CA ALA A 73 -2.92 -8.18 -4.88
C ALA A 73 -1.87 -8.75 -3.91
N TYR A 74 -1.10 -9.76 -4.34
CA TYR A 74 0.01 -10.28 -3.52
C TYR A 74 1.08 -9.23 -3.30
N THR A 75 1.49 -8.51 -4.35
CA THR A 75 2.47 -7.41 -4.25
C THR A 75 2.00 -6.31 -3.31
N LYS A 76 0.75 -5.87 -3.47
CA LYS A 76 0.16 -4.85 -2.60
C LYS A 76 0.13 -5.30 -1.13
N ASN A 77 -0.39 -6.49 -0.87
CA ASN A 77 -0.52 -7.00 0.49
C ASN A 77 0.83 -7.29 1.15
N LEU A 78 1.84 -7.68 0.36
CA LEU A 78 3.22 -7.82 0.82
C LEU A 78 3.78 -6.48 1.26
N ASN A 79 3.62 -5.42 0.46
CA ASN A 79 4.06 -4.08 0.81
C ASN A 79 3.35 -3.55 2.06
N ASP A 80 2.04 -3.75 2.18
CA ASP A 80 1.29 -3.36 3.38
C ASP A 80 1.80 -4.08 4.64
N ALA A 81 2.14 -5.36 4.52
CA ALA A 81 2.72 -6.13 5.63
C ALA A 81 4.16 -5.70 5.96
N ALA A 82 4.97 -5.45 4.93
CA ALA A 82 6.35 -5.00 5.06
C ALA A 82 6.43 -3.64 5.76
N LEU A 83 5.59 -2.68 5.40
CA LEU A 83 5.51 -1.37 6.06
C LEU A 83 5.20 -1.49 7.55
N ALA A 84 4.35 -2.45 7.94
CA ALA A 84 3.99 -2.67 9.33
C ALA A 84 5.11 -3.36 10.13
N GLU A 85 5.87 -4.25 9.51
CA GLU A 85 6.83 -5.11 10.20
C GLU A 85 8.28 -4.62 10.11
N PHE A 86 8.69 -3.99 9.01
CA PHE A 86 10.08 -3.60 8.76
C PHE A 86 10.45 -2.20 9.29
N LYS A 87 9.47 -1.43 9.78
CA LYS A 87 9.69 -0.11 10.39
C LYS A 87 10.55 0.84 9.53
N GLY A 88 10.40 0.75 8.20
CA GLY A 88 11.14 1.57 7.25
C GLY A 88 12.46 0.98 6.75
N GLU A 89 12.83 -0.23 7.16
CA GLU A 89 13.97 -0.94 6.57
C GLU A 89 13.63 -1.45 5.17
N ASN A 90 14.55 -1.26 4.22
CA ASN A 90 14.46 -1.85 2.90
C ASN A 90 15.10 -3.23 2.91
N LEU A 91 14.29 -4.27 2.91
CA LEU A 91 14.76 -5.66 2.85
C LEU A 91 14.52 -6.23 1.44
N SER A 92 15.48 -6.96 0.92
CA SER A 92 15.27 -7.68 -0.34
C SER A 92 14.30 -8.85 -0.14
N LEU A 93 13.61 -9.24 -1.22
CA LEU A 93 12.67 -10.38 -1.17
C LEU A 93 13.36 -11.67 -0.74
N GLU A 94 14.59 -11.90 -1.21
CA GLU A 94 15.41 -13.07 -0.86
C GLU A 94 15.71 -13.10 0.65
N LEU A 95 16.05 -11.95 1.23
CA LEU A 95 16.33 -11.84 2.66
C LEU A 95 15.07 -12.13 3.48
N VAL A 96 13.92 -11.62 3.03
CA VAL A 96 12.62 -11.88 3.65
C VAL A 96 12.26 -13.35 3.58
N LEU A 97 12.36 -13.95 2.39
CA LEU A 97 12.04 -15.38 2.20
C LEU A 97 12.99 -16.30 2.95
N GLY A 98 14.29 -15.96 3.01
CA GLY A 98 15.28 -16.71 3.80
C GLY A 98 15.03 -16.70 5.31
N ASN A 99 14.28 -15.71 5.81
CA ASN A 99 13.92 -15.57 7.21
C ASN A 99 12.40 -15.67 7.45
N ILE A 100 11.68 -16.29 6.55
CA ILE A 100 10.22 -16.23 6.48
C ILE A 100 9.50 -16.69 7.76
N SER A 101 10.11 -17.59 8.53
CA SER A 101 9.56 -18.08 9.79
C SER A 101 9.52 -17.02 10.91
N LYS A 102 10.28 -15.94 10.75
CA LYS A 102 10.34 -14.83 11.73
C LYS A 102 9.21 -13.83 11.56
N TYR A 103 8.50 -13.88 10.43
CA TYR A 103 7.49 -12.90 10.05
C TYR A 103 6.07 -13.41 10.24
N SER A 104 5.12 -12.47 10.22
CA SER A 104 3.70 -12.78 10.33
C SER A 104 3.22 -13.71 9.20
N ALA A 105 2.09 -14.39 9.44
CA ALA A 105 1.44 -15.18 8.41
C ALA A 105 1.05 -14.32 7.19
N LYS A 106 0.70 -13.04 7.41
CA LYS A 106 0.37 -12.11 6.33
C LYS A 106 1.59 -11.85 5.44
N LEU A 107 2.73 -11.51 6.03
CA LEU A 107 3.97 -11.29 5.28
C LEU A 107 4.41 -12.57 4.56
N ARG A 108 4.41 -13.69 5.26
CA ARG A 108 4.80 -14.99 4.72
C ARG A 108 3.96 -15.41 3.52
N ASN A 109 2.63 -15.35 3.64
CA ASN A 109 1.73 -15.80 2.58
C ASN A 109 1.81 -14.88 1.35
N ASN A 110 1.87 -13.56 1.56
CA ASN A 110 1.95 -12.61 0.45
C ASN A 110 3.36 -12.53 -0.14
N GLY A 111 4.42 -12.70 0.64
CA GLY A 111 5.80 -12.81 0.14
C GLY A 111 5.99 -14.04 -0.74
N GLY A 112 5.53 -15.20 -0.30
CA GLY A 112 5.55 -16.42 -1.10
C GLY A 112 4.67 -16.31 -2.36
N GLY A 113 3.48 -15.72 -2.24
CA GLY A 113 2.58 -15.49 -3.38
C GLY A 113 3.19 -14.54 -4.40
N HIS A 114 3.76 -13.42 -3.97
CA HIS A 114 4.47 -12.49 -4.85
C HIS A 114 5.63 -13.17 -5.56
N TYR A 115 6.51 -13.87 -4.82
CA TYR A 115 7.64 -14.59 -5.41
C TYR A 115 7.21 -15.60 -6.48
N ASN A 116 6.18 -16.41 -6.21
CA ASN A 116 5.68 -17.37 -7.19
C ASN A 116 5.15 -16.70 -8.46
N HIS A 117 4.50 -15.52 -8.34
CA HIS A 117 4.00 -14.79 -9.50
C HIS A 117 5.10 -14.06 -10.29
N GLU A 118 6.24 -13.76 -9.67
CA GLU A 118 7.41 -13.24 -10.38
C GLU A 118 8.12 -14.32 -11.22
N LEU A 119 7.89 -15.61 -10.91
CA LEU A 119 8.43 -16.74 -11.68
C LEU A 119 7.55 -17.14 -12.86
N PHE A 120 6.30 -16.69 -12.90
CA PHE A 120 5.33 -17.03 -13.95
C PHE A 120 5.56 -16.20 -15.21
#